data_1513e55fa6b4cfc0deb8574a409dd95a
#
_entry.id   1513e55fa6b4cfc0deb8574a409dd95a
#
_cell.length_a   1.000
_cell.length_b   1.000
_cell.length_c   1.000
_cell.angle_alpha   90.00
_cell.angle_beta   90.00
_cell.angle_gamma   90.00
#
_symmetry.space_group_name_H-M   'P 1'
#
loop_
_entity.id
_entity.type
_entity.pdbx_description
1 polymer ?
#
loop_
_entity_poly.entity_id
_entity_poly.type
_entity_poly.pdbx_seq_one_letter_code
_entity_poly.pdbx_strand_id
1 'polypeptide(L)'
;MTILRIENLTYGVEDIAQCSEFLDIWGLQKNGASDNSASFKTFENQHIHLRPMDDPSLPPSYEDGPTLREVVWGVDNHAALNEIGAELSKDRDVRKDDDGTLHSCDDRQNYLGFQIADVVKATLHEEDFNFIENIDRVNERSWPEE
;
A
#
# COMPACT_ATOMS: atom_id res chain seq x y z
N MET A 1 -9.47 -7.10 18.54
CA MET A 1 -8.83 -7.19 17.19
C MET A 1 -9.31 -6.00 16.36
N THR A 2 -8.43 -5.09 15.98
CA THR A 2 -8.80 -3.89 15.22
C THR A 2 -7.87 -3.72 14.03
N ILE A 3 -8.43 -3.83 12.83
CA ILE A 3 -7.79 -3.44 11.58
C ILE A 3 -8.08 -1.95 11.39
N LEU A 4 -7.04 -1.14 11.13
CA LEU A 4 -7.15 0.30 11.03
C LEU A 4 -7.21 0.79 9.58
N ARG A 5 -6.30 0.27 8.73
CA ARG A 5 -6.13 0.75 7.36
C ARG A 5 -5.35 -0.24 6.49
N ILE A 6 -5.21 0.06 5.21
CA ILE A 6 -4.21 -0.59 4.35
C ILE A 6 -2.85 0.09 4.59
N GLU A 7 -1.80 -0.69 4.81
CA GLU A 7 -0.43 -0.21 4.94
C GLU A 7 0.34 -0.31 3.63
N ASN A 8 0.26 -1.48 2.98
CA ASN A 8 1.00 -1.73 1.76
C ASN A 8 0.13 -2.38 0.69
N LEU A 9 0.36 -1.99 -0.55
CA LEU A 9 -0.12 -2.67 -1.75
C LEU A 9 1.08 -3.09 -2.59
N THR A 10 1.17 -4.36 -2.95
CA THR A 10 2.23 -4.85 -3.83
C THR A 10 1.64 -5.30 -5.16
N TYR A 11 2.11 -4.70 -6.23
CA TYR A 11 1.71 -5.02 -7.60
C TYR A 11 2.85 -5.70 -8.36
N GLY A 12 2.51 -6.76 -9.10
CA GLY A 12 3.33 -7.29 -10.19
C GLY A 12 2.93 -6.61 -11.50
N VAL A 13 3.86 -5.91 -12.16
CA VAL A 13 3.60 -5.13 -13.38
C VAL A 13 4.54 -5.50 -14.51
N GLU A 14 4.13 -5.27 -15.75
CA GLU A 14 4.97 -5.48 -16.94
C GLU A 14 5.98 -4.35 -17.12
N ASP A 15 5.52 -3.12 -16.95
CA ASP A 15 6.33 -1.90 -17.16
C ASP A 15 6.32 -1.03 -15.90
N ILE A 16 7.41 -1.14 -15.12
CA ILE A 16 7.59 -0.37 -13.89
C ILE A 16 7.71 1.13 -14.19
N ALA A 17 8.34 1.50 -15.30
CA ALA A 17 8.54 2.91 -15.62
C ALA A 17 7.21 3.60 -15.95
N GLN A 18 6.37 2.96 -16.77
CA GLN A 18 5.05 3.47 -17.12
C GLN A 18 4.13 3.57 -15.87
N CYS A 19 4.13 2.52 -15.04
CA CYS A 19 3.34 2.53 -13.80
C CYS A 19 3.85 3.59 -12.82
N SER A 20 5.17 3.79 -12.74
CA SER A 20 5.77 4.82 -11.89
C SER A 20 5.39 6.23 -12.36
N GLU A 21 5.43 6.49 -13.65
CA GLU A 21 4.99 7.77 -14.21
C GLU A 21 3.51 8.05 -13.90
N PHE A 22 2.67 7.02 -14.02
CA PHE A 22 1.24 7.14 -13.66
C PHE A 22 1.04 7.50 -12.18
N LEU A 23 1.73 6.80 -11.27
CA LEU A 23 1.58 7.06 -9.83
C LEU A 23 2.14 8.43 -9.42
N ASP A 24 3.21 8.88 -10.06
CA ASP A 24 3.79 10.22 -9.87
C ASP A 24 2.81 11.32 -10.33
N ILE A 25 2.26 11.18 -11.54
CA ILE A 25 1.23 12.09 -12.07
C ILE A 25 -0.02 12.09 -11.17
N TRP A 26 -0.37 10.95 -10.61
CA TRP A 26 -1.50 10.82 -9.67
C TRP A 26 -1.21 11.50 -8.32
N GLY A 27 0.03 11.85 -8.03
CA GLY A 27 0.42 12.67 -6.88
C GLY A 27 0.95 11.88 -5.69
N LEU A 28 1.31 10.60 -5.86
CA LEU A 28 2.00 9.85 -4.81
C LEU A 28 3.47 10.24 -4.72
N GLN A 29 3.98 10.26 -3.50
CA GLN A 29 5.39 10.56 -3.25
C GLN A 29 6.26 9.35 -3.58
N LYS A 30 7.25 9.51 -4.46
CA LYS A 30 8.24 8.48 -4.75
C LYS A 30 9.12 8.22 -3.53
N ASN A 31 9.14 6.99 -3.03
CA ASN A 31 9.87 6.59 -1.82
C ASN A 31 11.08 5.69 -2.11
N GLY A 32 11.34 5.36 -3.35
CA GLY A 32 12.47 4.57 -3.80
C GLY A 32 12.26 4.03 -5.20
N ALA A 33 13.35 3.82 -5.91
CA ALA A 33 13.35 3.17 -7.21
C ALA A 33 14.67 2.47 -7.47
N SER A 34 14.63 1.38 -8.21
CA SER A 34 15.76 0.69 -8.82
C SER A 34 15.36 0.29 -10.23
N ASP A 35 16.28 -0.36 -10.96
CA ASP A 35 15.99 -0.86 -12.31
C ASP A 35 14.81 -1.86 -12.31
N ASN A 36 14.59 -2.56 -11.19
CA ASN A 36 13.63 -3.64 -11.06
C ASN A 36 12.54 -3.41 -9.97
N SER A 37 12.39 -2.20 -9.46
CA SER A 37 11.34 -1.92 -8.48
C SER A 37 11.10 -0.42 -8.32
N ALA A 38 9.89 -0.06 -7.94
CA ALA A 38 9.59 1.29 -7.49
C ALA A 38 8.68 1.23 -6.27
N SER A 39 8.82 2.22 -5.39
CA SER A 39 8.00 2.37 -4.21
C SER A 39 7.49 3.79 -4.11
N PHE A 40 6.23 3.91 -3.75
CA PHE A 40 5.54 5.17 -3.54
C PHE A 40 4.88 5.17 -2.18
N LYS A 41 4.60 6.34 -1.66
CA LYS A 41 3.86 6.48 -0.40
C LYS A 41 2.86 7.63 -0.45
N THR A 42 1.84 7.52 0.39
CA THR A 42 0.93 8.61 0.71
C THR A 42 1.52 9.52 1.80
N PHE A 43 0.89 10.66 2.05
CA PHE A 43 1.26 11.55 3.15
C PHE A 43 1.07 10.91 4.54
N GLU A 44 0.25 9.88 4.64
CA GLU A 44 0.02 9.12 5.88
C GLU A 44 0.90 7.87 6.00
N ASN A 45 1.93 7.75 5.15
CA ASN A 45 2.90 6.66 5.14
C ASN A 45 2.33 5.28 4.73
N GLN A 46 1.28 5.25 3.91
CA GLN A 46 0.84 4.02 3.25
C GLN A 46 1.67 3.82 1.98
N HIS A 47 2.06 2.59 1.67
CA HIS A 47 2.99 2.30 0.59
C HIS A 47 2.35 1.56 -0.58
N ILE A 48 2.86 1.85 -1.79
CA ILE A 48 2.62 1.05 -3.00
C ILE A 48 3.95 0.59 -3.53
N HIS A 49 4.09 -0.72 -3.74
CA HIS A 49 5.28 -1.35 -4.28
C HIS A 49 4.99 -1.89 -5.67
N LEU A 50 5.83 -1.51 -6.65
CA LEU A 50 5.82 -2.04 -8.01
C LEU A 50 7.00 -2.97 -8.19
N ARG A 51 6.76 -4.18 -8.67
CA ARG A 51 7.74 -5.22 -8.95
C ARG A 51 7.45 -5.83 -10.32
N PRO A 52 8.44 -6.43 -11.00
CA PRO A 52 8.16 -7.19 -12.22
C PRO A 52 7.15 -8.30 -11.95
N MET A 53 6.20 -8.50 -12.84
CA MET A 53 5.15 -9.51 -12.64
C MET A 53 5.69 -10.95 -12.58
N ASP A 54 6.87 -11.19 -13.13
CA ASP A 54 7.60 -12.46 -13.13
C ASP A 54 8.64 -12.58 -12.00
N ASP A 55 8.68 -11.64 -11.06
CA ASP A 55 9.56 -11.71 -9.90
C ASP A 55 9.18 -12.91 -9.02
N PRO A 56 10.09 -13.90 -8.86
CA PRO A 56 9.80 -15.14 -8.14
C PRO A 56 9.60 -14.95 -6.63
N SER A 57 9.94 -13.77 -6.10
CA SER A 57 9.71 -13.45 -4.68
C SER A 57 8.32 -12.90 -4.40
N LEU A 58 7.55 -12.56 -5.44
CA LEU A 58 6.16 -12.14 -5.28
C LEU A 58 5.27 -13.34 -4.95
N PRO A 59 4.20 -13.13 -4.17
CA PRO A 59 3.14 -14.11 -4.07
C PRO A 59 2.60 -14.49 -5.46
N PRO A 60 2.21 -15.75 -5.69
CA PRO A 60 1.59 -16.16 -6.95
C PRO A 60 0.41 -15.28 -7.32
N SER A 61 0.21 -15.06 -8.61
CA SER A 61 -0.96 -14.37 -9.11
C SER A 61 -2.14 -15.33 -9.23
N TYR A 62 -3.33 -14.89 -8.83
CA TYR A 62 -4.56 -15.62 -9.13
C TYR A 62 -4.97 -15.45 -10.61
N GLU A 63 -4.65 -14.29 -11.19
CA GLU A 63 -4.95 -13.95 -12.58
C GLU A 63 -3.67 -13.84 -13.41
N ASP A 64 -3.77 -14.09 -14.70
CA ASP A 64 -2.68 -13.85 -15.64
C ASP A 64 -2.46 -12.35 -15.84
N GLY A 65 -1.19 -11.94 -16.01
CA GLY A 65 -0.81 -10.56 -16.30
C GLY A 65 -0.55 -9.68 -15.08
N PRO A 66 -0.47 -8.36 -15.31
CA PRO A 66 -0.23 -7.37 -14.24
C PRO A 66 -1.39 -7.33 -13.25
N THR A 67 -1.09 -7.51 -11.97
CA THR A 67 -2.15 -7.54 -10.95
C THR A 67 -1.61 -7.22 -9.55
N LEU A 68 -2.55 -6.95 -8.64
CA LEU A 68 -2.29 -6.90 -7.21
C LEU A 68 -1.85 -8.27 -6.71
N ARG A 69 -0.74 -8.31 -5.99
CA ARG A 69 -0.13 -9.54 -5.45
C ARG A 69 -0.37 -9.72 -3.97
N GLU A 70 -0.42 -8.63 -3.23
CA GLU A 70 -0.64 -8.67 -1.80
C GLU A 70 -1.19 -7.34 -1.29
N VAL A 71 -2.06 -7.42 -0.29
CA VAL A 71 -2.54 -6.30 0.53
C VAL A 71 -2.10 -6.51 1.96
N VAL A 72 -1.33 -5.57 2.51
CA VAL A 72 -0.96 -5.61 3.93
C VAL A 72 -1.81 -4.63 4.72
N TRP A 73 -2.48 -5.16 5.74
CA TRP A 73 -3.36 -4.40 6.63
C TRP A 73 -2.62 -3.99 7.90
N GLY A 74 -2.83 -2.75 8.31
CA GLY A 74 -2.32 -2.22 9.57
C GLY A 74 -3.27 -2.48 10.72
N VAL A 75 -2.74 -2.98 11.81
CA VAL A 75 -3.48 -3.20 13.08
C VAL A 75 -2.95 -2.28 14.17
N ASP A 76 -3.73 -2.10 15.23
CA ASP A 76 -3.45 -1.12 16.27
C ASP A 76 -2.32 -1.51 17.23
N ASN A 77 -2.08 -2.81 17.46
CA ASN A 77 -1.09 -3.26 18.41
C ASN A 77 -0.70 -4.74 18.26
N HIS A 78 0.35 -5.15 18.97
CA HIS A 78 0.85 -6.53 18.95
C HIS A 78 -0.17 -7.57 19.44
N ALA A 79 -1.05 -7.21 20.35
CA ALA A 79 -2.08 -8.13 20.84
C ALA A 79 -3.07 -8.45 19.70
N ALA A 80 -3.52 -7.45 18.97
CA ALA A 80 -4.39 -7.63 17.81
C ALA A 80 -3.69 -8.44 16.70
N LEU A 81 -2.41 -8.17 16.43
CA LEU A 81 -1.63 -8.93 15.45
C LEU A 81 -1.51 -10.41 15.83
N ASN A 82 -1.23 -10.69 17.09
CA ASN A 82 -1.14 -12.07 17.60
C ASN A 82 -2.50 -12.79 17.56
N GLU A 83 -3.58 -12.09 17.86
CA GLU A 83 -4.96 -12.61 17.77
C GLU A 83 -5.32 -13.00 16.33
N ILE A 84 -4.98 -12.15 15.35
CA ILE A 84 -5.15 -12.43 13.92
C ILE A 84 -4.34 -13.66 13.51
N GLY A 85 -3.06 -13.71 13.88
CA GLY A 85 -2.19 -14.84 13.57
C GLY A 85 -2.72 -16.15 14.15
N ALA A 86 -3.19 -16.14 15.39
CA ALA A 86 -3.79 -17.30 16.05
C ALA A 86 -5.10 -17.74 15.38
N GLU A 87 -5.91 -16.80 14.92
CA GLU A 87 -7.16 -17.11 14.23
C GLU A 87 -6.91 -17.74 12.86
N LEU A 88 -6.05 -17.11 12.05
CA LEU A 88 -5.69 -17.61 10.72
C LEU A 88 -5.02 -18.98 10.76
N SER A 89 -4.16 -19.22 11.75
CA SER A 89 -3.45 -20.51 11.91
C SER A 89 -4.36 -21.70 12.22
N LYS A 90 -5.66 -21.49 12.46
CA LYS A 90 -6.60 -22.60 12.68
C LYS A 90 -6.95 -23.36 11.41
N ASP A 91 -6.90 -22.69 10.25
CA ASP A 91 -7.38 -23.26 8.99
C ASP A 91 -6.46 -22.98 7.79
N ARG A 92 -5.39 -22.20 7.96
CA ARG A 92 -4.46 -21.83 6.88
C ARG A 92 -3.04 -21.60 7.36
N ASP A 93 -2.11 -21.60 6.41
CA ASP A 93 -0.70 -21.31 6.70
C ASP A 93 -0.51 -19.82 6.97
N VAL A 94 0.24 -19.52 8.02
CA VAL A 94 0.66 -18.16 8.38
C VAL A 94 2.18 -18.11 8.45
N ARG A 95 2.80 -17.31 7.58
CA ARG A 95 4.22 -17.02 7.60
C ARG A 95 4.45 -15.71 8.35
N LYS A 96 5.51 -15.62 9.12
CA LYS A 96 5.91 -14.40 9.79
C LYS A 96 7.29 -13.98 9.32
N ASP A 97 7.42 -12.73 8.89
CA ASP A 97 8.69 -12.13 8.50
C ASP A 97 9.49 -11.61 9.71
N ASP A 98 10.76 -11.28 9.47
CA ASP A 98 11.69 -10.80 10.51
C ASP A 98 11.23 -9.46 11.12
N ASP A 99 10.52 -8.63 10.37
CA ASP A 99 9.92 -7.38 10.85
C ASP A 99 8.63 -7.58 11.65
N GLY A 100 8.16 -8.81 11.71
CA GLY A 100 6.96 -9.20 12.43
C GLY A 100 5.68 -9.21 11.61
N THR A 101 5.72 -8.85 10.33
CA THR A 101 4.57 -8.93 9.43
C THR A 101 4.11 -10.36 9.26
N LEU A 102 2.82 -10.59 9.38
CA LEU A 102 2.18 -11.88 9.12
C LEU A 102 1.68 -11.92 7.68
N HIS A 103 1.89 -13.05 7.01
CA HIS A 103 1.44 -13.28 5.64
C HIS A 103 0.59 -14.55 5.58
N SER A 104 -0.49 -14.49 4.84
CA SER A 104 -1.41 -15.61 4.61
C SER A 104 -2.14 -15.41 3.27
N CYS A 105 -3.09 -16.27 2.96
CA CYS A 105 -3.99 -16.07 1.81
C CYS A 105 -5.43 -16.39 2.20
N ASP A 106 -6.37 -15.80 1.48
CA ASP A 106 -7.78 -16.16 1.61
C ASP A 106 -8.15 -17.42 0.83
N ASP A 107 -9.41 -17.83 0.88
CA ASP A 107 -9.93 -19.03 0.20
C ASP A 107 -9.89 -18.93 -1.33
N ARG A 108 -9.68 -17.74 -1.88
CA ARG A 108 -9.48 -17.47 -3.30
C ARG A 108 -8.02 -17.29 -3.70
N GLN A 109 -7.09 -17.53 -2.75
CA GLN A 109 -5.66 -17.32 -2.92
C GLN A 109 -5.25 -15.85 -3.15
N ASN A 110 -6.06 -14.89 -2.69
CA ASN A 110 -5.58 -13.51 -2.57
C ASN A 110 -4.66 -13.43 -1.36
N TYR A 111 -3.46 -12.90 -1.57
CA TYR A 111 -2.48 -12.79 -0.51
C TYR A 111 -2.74 -11.57 0.37
N LEU A 112 -2.68 -11.81 1.65
CA LEU A 112 -2.98 -10.85 2.72
C LEU A 112 -1.80 -10.79 3.69
N GLY A 113 -1.43 -9.59 4.09
CA GLY A 113 -0.50 -9.37 5.18
C GLY A 113 -1.13 -8.58 6.31
N PHE A 114 -0.53 -8.67 7.51
CA PHE A 114 -0.91 -7.90 8.68
C PHE A 114 0.33 -7.44 9.43
N GLN A 115 0.40 -6.15 9.74
CA GLN A 115 1.48 -5.53 10.48
C GLN A 115 0.94 -4.51 11.48
N ILE A 116 1.78 -4.03 12.38
CA ILE A 116 1.43 -2.86 13.20
C ILE A 116 1.34 -1.65 12.29
N ALA A 117 0.29 -0.86 12.42
CA ALA A 117 0.09 0.34 11.63
C ALA A 117 1.18 1.39 11.92
N ASP A 118 1.82 1.90 10.87
CA ASP A 118 2.80 2.99 10.95
C ASP A 118 2.16 4.32 10.50
N VAL A 119 1.31 4.85 11.38
CA VAL A 119 0.51 6.03 11.09
C VAL A 119 1.34 7.29 11.28
N VAL A 120 1.60 8.00 10.18
CA VAL A 120 2.10 9.37 10.21
C VAL A 120 0.92 10.31 9.98
N LYS A 121 0.77 11.31 10.85
CA LYS A 121 -0.27 12.30 10.67
C LYS A 121 0.10 13.24 9.52
N ALA A 122 -0.69 13.24 8.46
CA ALA A 122 -0.51 14.16 7.36
C ALA A 122 -0.65 15.61 7.84
N THR A 123 0.32 16.46 7.46
CA THR A 123 0.18 17.91 7.60
C THR A 123 -0.54 18.40 6.35
N LEU A 124 -1.83 18.62 6.47
CA LEU A 124 -2.61 19.23 5.41
C LEU A 124 -2.39 20.75 5.47
N HIS A 125 -2.11 21.36 4.31
CA HIS A 125 -2.23 22.82 4.19
C HIS A 125 -3.72 23.19 4.26
N GLU A 126 -4.03 24.33 4.85
CA GLU A 126 -5.39 24.86 4.75
C GLU A 126 -5.67 25.09 3.26
N GLU A 127 -6.57 24.31 2.71
CA GLU A 127 -7.04 24.52 1.35
C GLU A 127 -8.03 25.70 1.36
N ASP A 128 -7.84 26.64 0.45
CA ASP A 128 -8.85 27.62 0.12
C ASP A 128 -10.02 26.93 -0.57
N PHE A 129 -11.10 26.68 0.17
CA PHE A 129 -12.29 26.07 -0.40
C PHE A 129 -13.01 27.10 -1.30
N ASN A 130 -13.31 26.69 -2.51
CA ASN A 130 -14.20 27.46 -3.38
C ASN A 130 -15.63 27.40 -2.84
N PHE A 131 -16.14 28.49 -2.33
CA PHE A 131 -17.56 28.65 -2.01
C PHE A 131 -18.32 29.12 -3.26
N ILE A 132 -19.62 28.83 -3.31
CA ILE A 132 -20.51 29.14 -4.46
C ILE A 132 -20.44 30.63 -4.88
N GLU A 133 -20.06 31.54 -3.99
CA GLU A 133 -19.95 32.97 -4.23
C GLU A 133 -18.52 33.45 -4.62
N ASN A 134 -17.53 32.60 -4.50
CA ASN A 134 -16.14 32.93 -4.79
C ASN A 134 -15.40 31.72 -5.40
N ILE A 135 -15.55 31.56 -6.71
CA ILE A 135 -14.87 30.49 -7.45
C ILE A 135 -13.57 31.06 -7.99
N ASP A 136 -12.50 30.94 -7.23
CA ASP A 136 -11.14 31.16 -7.73
C ASP A 136 -10.62 29.89 -8.40
N ARG A 137 -10.49 29.93 -9.70
CA ARG A 137 -9.84 28.86 -10.46
C ARG A 137 -8.34 29.08 -10.39
N VAL A 138 -7.70 28.52 -9.39
CA VAL A 138 -6.25 28.46 -9.36
C VAL A 138 -5.82 27.36 -10.32
N ASN A 139 -5.10 27.72 -11.40
CA ASN A 139 -4.50 26.76 -12.32
C ASN A 139 -3.23 26.11 -11.73
N GLU A 140 -3.06 26.14 -10.43
CA GLU A 140 -1.95 25.56 -9.70
C GLU A 140 -2.44 24.32 -8.93
N ARG A 141 -1.61 23.29 -8.90
CA ARG A 141 -1.87 22.11 -8.07
C ARG A 141 -1.99 22.55 -6.62
N SER A 142 -3.07 22.17 -5.94
CA SER A 142 -3.28 22.41 -4.50
C SER A 142 -2.45 21.47 -3.60
N TRP A 143 -1.36 20.92 -4.12
CA TRP A 143 -0.48 20.03 -3.36
C TRP A 143 0.68 20.82 -2.76
N PRO A 144 1.07 20.53 -1.51
CA PRO A 144 2.22 21.19 -0.91
C PRO A 144 3.47 20.93 -1.76
N GLU A 145 4.14 22.02 -2.14
CA GLU A 145 5.53 21.93 -2.59
C GLU A 145 6.39 21.46 -1.41
N GLU A 146 7.38 20.61 -1.68
CA GLU A 146 8.30 20.03 -0.70
C GLU A 146 9.00 21.09 0.18
#